data_f0540aed1e207262250d5fccd13a083f
#
_entry.id   f0540aed1e207262250d5fccd13a083f
#
_cell.length_a   1.000
_cell.length_b   1.000
_cell.length_c   1.000
_cell.angle_alpha   90.00
_cell.angle_beta   90.00
_cell.angle_gamma   90.00
#
_symmetry.space_group_name_H-M   'P 1'
#
loop_
_entity.id
_entity.type
_entity.pdbx_description
1 polymer ?
#
loop_
_entity_poly.entity_id
_entity_poly.type
_entity_poly.pdbx_seq_one_letter_code
_entity_poly.pdbx_strand_id
1 'polypeptide(L)'
;MLLTILILFVLVALCHFGIQYYLNHQWNKKPLHNFPFLYRGKEYWYSRSVAVTHFVFCKNLNNEWCILANERGSGTPDYQGYWNCPCGYLDFNENGEEAAQRETFEETGLYLKKENINFWRVSTSPLNNRQNVSIFYYSVLDETCEDFKLCNKGSEKDEVSNIKWIPISNTSDYEWAFNHPSLIREIYNSVITNN
;
A
#
# COMPACT_ATOMS: atom_id res chain seq x y z
N MET A 1 -32.97 -15.60 30.14
CA MET A 1 -32.29 -15.76 28.85
C MET A 1 -31.97 -14.42 28.16
N LEU A 2 -32.94 -13.54 27.91
CA LEU A 2 -32.68 -12.26 27.23
C LEU A 2 -31.73 -11.35 28.02
N LEU A 3 -31.92 -11.22 29.34
CA LEU A 3 -31.07 -10.43 30.24
C LEU A 3 -29.62 -10.95 30.28
N THR A 4 -29.43 -12.24 30.28
CA THR A 4 -28.09 -12.88 30.28
C THR A 4 -27.35 -12.59 28.98
N ILE A 5 -28.03 -12.63 27.82
CA ILE A 5 -27.48 -12.30 26.51
C ILE A 5 -27.09 -10.81 26.47
N LEU A 6 -27.94 -9.93 26.99
CA LEU A 6 -27.66 -8.49 27.04
C LEU A 6 -26.44 -8.17 27.90
N ILE A 7 -26.33 -8.79 29.08
CA ILE A 7 -25.18 -8.65 29.97
C ILE A 7 -23.89 -9.12 29.27
N LEU A 8 -23.93 -10.27 28.59
CA LEU A 8 -22.77 -10.79 27.87
C LEU A 8 -22.34 -9.83 26.74
N PHE A 9 -23.30 -9.27 26.00
CA PHE A 9 -23.03 -8.32 24.93
C PHE A 9 -22.38 -7.02 25.46
N VAL A 10 -22.88 -6.50 26.59
CA VAL A 10 -22.30 -5.33 27.26
C VAL A 10 -20.89 -5.61 27.76
N LEU A 11 -20.63 -6.78 28.34
CA LEU A 11 -19.29 -7.16 28.80
C LEU A 11 -18.30 -7.29 27.64
N VAL A 12 -18.70 -7.89 26.52
CA VAL A 12 -17.88 -7.99 25.31
C VAL A 12 -17.56 -6.61 24.75
N ALA A 13 -18.56 -5.72 24.67
CA ALA A 13 -18.36 -4.34 24.23
C ALA A 13 -17.41 -3.58 25.14
N LEU A 14 -17.57 -3.65 26.47
CA LEU A 14 -16.69 -3.01 27.44
C LEU A 14 -15.25 -3.55 27.35
N CYS A 15 -15.07 -4.86 27.18
CA CYS A 15 -13.75 -5.44 26.96
C CYS A 15 -13.12 -4.92 25.65
N HIS A 16 -13.89 -4.85 24.57
CA HIS A 16 -13.42 -4.32 23.29
C HIS A 16 -12.99 -2.85 23.42
N PHE A 17 -13.83 -1.99 24.01
CA PHE A 17 -13.49 -0.58 24.22
C PHE A 17 -12.31 -0.40 25.17
N GLY A 18 -12.22 -1.22 26.23
CA GLY A 18 -11.09 -1.20 27.16
C GLY A 18 -9.76 -1.58 26.48
N ILE A 19 -9.78 -2.59 25.62
CA ILE A 19 -8.62 -3.01 24.84
C ILE A 19 -8.23 -1.91 23.84
N GLN A 20 -9.18 -1.33 23.11
CA GLN A 20 -8.91 -0.24 22.17
C GLN A 20 -8.35 1.00 22.89
N TYR A 21 -8.92 1.39 24.03
CA TYR A 21 -8.42 2.49 24.84
C TYR A 21 -6.99 2.23 25.32
N TYR A 22 -6.72 1.01 25.84
CA TYR A 22 -5.39 0.63 26.31
C TYR A 22 -4.37 0.64 25.18
N LEU A 23 -4.70 0.07 24.03
CA LEU A 23 -3.81 0.05 22.87
C LEU A 23 -3.52 1.48 22.36
N ASN A 24 -4.54 2.32 22.23
CA ASN A 24 -4.36 3.72 21.84
C ASN A 24 -3.51 4.50 22.85
N HIS A 25 -3.70 4.26 24.15
CA HIS A 25 -2.92 4.92 25.19
C HIS A 25 -1.45 4.50 25.15
N GLN A 26 -1.18 3.19 24.96
CA GLN A 26 0.19 2.67 24.82
C GLN A 26 0.85 3.15 23.52
N TRP A 27 0.07 3.19 22.43
CA TRP A 27 0.55 3.68 21.13
C TRP A 27 1.09 5.11 21.20
N ASN A 28 0.46 5.96 21.99
CA ASN A 28 0.83 7.37 22.11
C ASN A 28 1.92 7.67 23.14
N LYS A 29 2.14 6.79 24.13
CA LYS A 29 3.02 7.08 25.29
C LYS A 29 4.27 6.22 25.39
N LYS A 30 4.28 5.02 24.81
CA LYS A 30 5.44 4.10 24.88
C LYS A 30 5.66 3.44 23.53
N PRO A 31 6.91 3.16 23.14
CA PRO A 31 7.16 2.32 21.98
C PRO A 31 6.53 0.94 22.23
N LEU A 32 5.71 0.48 21.29
CA LEU A 32 5.22 -0.90 21.30
C LEU A 32 6.42 -1.80 21.02
N HIS A 33 6.57 -2.82 21.85
CA HIS A 33 7.52 -3.90 21.62
C HIS A 33 6.81 -5.03 20.89
N ASN A 34 7.55 -5.75 20.07
CA ASN A 34 7.06 -7.01 19.53
C ASN A 34 6.77 -7.97 20.67
N PHE A 35 5.65 -8.70 20.59
CA PHE A 35 5.29 -9.69 21.60
C PHE A 35 4.71 -10.95 20.96
N PRO A 36 4.97 -12.13 21.53
CA PRO A 36 4.39 -13.36 21.05
C PRO A 36 2.95 -13.52 21.53
N PHE A 37 2.12 -14.21 20.75
CA PHE A 37 0.81 -14.68 21.14
C PHE A 37 0.54 -16.08 20.59
N LEU A 38 -0.30 -16.85 21.28
CA LEU A 38 -0.68 -18.21 20.88
C LEU A 38 -2.00 -18.18 20.10
N TYR A 39 -1.98 -18.77 18.91
CA TYR A 39 -3.18 -18.99 18.12
C TYR A 39 -3.20 -20.42 17.58
N ARG A 40 -4.26 -21.19 17.86
CA ARG A 40 -4.41 -22.60 17.46
C ARG A 40 -3.19 -23.50 17.81
N GLY A 41 -2.60 -23.27 19.00
CA GLY A 41 -1.44 -24.02 19.49
C GLY A 41 -0.10 -23.68 18.85
N LYS A 42 -0.03 -22.63 18.01
CA LYS A 42 1.21 -22.09 17.43
C LYS A 42 1.50 -20.72 17.99
N GLU A 43 2.77 -20.40 18.17
CA GLU A 43 3.25 -19.08 18.55
C GLU A 43 3.38 -18.17 17.32
N TYR A 44 2.84 -16.96 17.41
CA TYR A 44 2.96 -15.91 16.43
C TYR A 44 3.47 -14.64 17.10
N TRP A 45 4.07 -13.75 16.33
CA TRP A 45 4.57 -12.49 16.81
C TRP A 45 3.72 -11.33 16.33
N TYR A 46 3.25 -10.49 17.25
CA TYR A 46 2.70 -9.20 16.91
C TYR A 46 3.86 -8.23 16.63
N SER A 47 3.92 -7.70 15.42
CA SER A 47 4.97 -6.82 14.94
C SER A 47 4.41 -5.79 13.97
N ARG A 48 5.28 -4.96 13.39
CA ARG A 48 4.91 -4.07 12.29
C ARG A 48 4.56 -4.90 11.05
N SER A 49 3.54 -4.46 10.32
CA SER A 49 3.20 -5.06 9.03
C SER A 49 4.25 -4.71 7.99
N VAL A 50 4.36 -5.52 6.95
CA VAL A 50 5.19 -5.22 5.78
C VAL A 50 4.27 -4.81 4.65
N ALA A 51 4.52 -3.65 4.05
CA ALA A 51 3.80 -3.15 2.89
C ALA A 51 4.76 -3.05 1.69
N VAL A 52 4.24 -3.28 0.50
CA VAL A 52 4.97 -3.15 -0.76
C VAL A 52 4.35 -2.02 -1.57
N THR A 53 5.16 -1.20 -2.23
CA THR A 53 4.71 -0.17 -3.17
C THR A 53 5.51 -0.29 -4.46
N HIS A 54 4.84 -0.23 -5.59
CA HIS A 54 5.44 -0.37 -6.90
C HIS A 54 5.25 0.91 -7.74
N PHE A 55 6.36 1.52 -8.13
CA PHE A 55 6.42 2.72 -8.97
C PHE A 55 6.68 2.33 -10.42
N VAL A 56 5.65 2.35 -11.27
CA VAL A 56 5.76 1.94 -12.67
C VAL A 56 5.79 3.17 -13.56
N PHE A 57 6.90 3.33 -14.29
CA PHE A 57 7.13 4.45 -15.21
C PHE A 57 6.99 4.01 -16.66
N CYS A 58 6.37 4.86 -17.47
CA CYS A 58 6.15 4.65 -18.90
C CYS A 58 6.15 6.00 -19.60
N LYS A 59 6.44 6.03 -20.90
CA LYS A 59 6.27 7.25 -21.71
C LYS A 59 4.90 7.25 -22.40
N ASN A 60 4.28 8.43 -22.50
CA ASN A 60 3.10 8.62 -23.36
C ASN A 60 3.51 8.88 -24.83
N LEU A 61 2.53 8.97 -25.72
CA LEU A 61 2.77 9.28 -27.16
C LEU A 61 3.44 10.63 -27.40
N ASN A 62 3.39 11.56 -26.45
CA ASN A 62 4.10 12.84 -26.50
C ASN A 62 5.55 12.74 -26.00
N ASN A 63 6.04 11.53 -25.71
CA ASN A 63 7.36 11.25 -25.12
C ASN A 63 7.55 11.83 -23.70
N GLU A 64 6.45 12.09 -22.97
CA GLU A 64 6.49 12.54 -21.57
C GLU A 64 6.46 11.34 -20.64
N TRP A 65 7.29 11.37 -19.61
CA TRP A 65 7.27 10.33 -18.57
C TRP A 65 6.03 10.42 -17.70
N CYS A 66 5.38 9.30 -17.51
CA CYS A 66 4.20 9.11 -16.68
C CYS A 66 4.47 8.11 -15.57
N ILE A 67 3.71 8.22 -14.50
CA ILE A 67 3.63 7.26 -13.40
C ILE A 67 2.26 6.59 -13.40
N LEU A 68 2.23 5.26 -13.22
CA LEU A 68 0.99 4.54 -12.99
C LEU A 68 0.47 4.83 -11.59
N ALA A 69 -0.78 5.23 -11.52
CA ALA A 69 -1.44 5.54 -10.26
C ALA A 69 -2.90 5.09 -10.27
N ASN A 70 -3.42 4.81 -9.09
CA ASN A 70 -4.82 4.54 -8.84
C ASN A 70 -5.37 5.47 -7.77
N GLU A 71 -6.64 5.82 -7.88
CA GLU A 71 -7.38 6.60 -6.90
C GLU A 71 -8.01 5.67 -5.88
N ARG A 72 -7.77 5.93 -4.61
CA ARG A 72 -8.26 5.12 -3.49
C ARG A 72 -9.77 5.27 -3.35
N GLY A 73 -10.45 4.15 -3.42
CA GLY A 73 -11.91 4.08 -3.36
C GLY A 73 -12.47 4.12 -1.94
N SER A 74 -13.80 4.02 -1.84
CA SER A 74 -14.52 4.05 -0.57
C SER A 74 -14.29 2.80 0.31
N GLY A 75 -13.76 1.72 -0.26
CA GLY A 75 -13.39 0.49 0.47
C GLY A 75 -12.10 0.63 1.26
N THR A 76 -11.27 1.65 1.01
CA THR A 76 -10.03 1.84 1.75
C THR A 76 -10.26 2.47 3.13
N PRO A 77 -9.45 2.11 4.16
CA PRO A 77 -9.65 2.61 5.52
C PRO A 77 -9.27 4.09 5.70
N ASP A 78 -8.42 4.63 4.79
CA ASP A 78 -7.88 6.00 4.85
C ASP A 78 -7.64 6.58 3.46
N TYR A 79 -7.43 7.88 3.37
CA TYR A 79 -7.10 8.60 2.13
C TYR A 79 -8.05 8.32 0.96
N GLN A 80 -9.35 8.13 1.21
CA GLN A 80 -10.35 7.94 0.15
C GLN A 80 -10.37 9.14 -0.80
N GLY A 81 -10.35 8.89 -2.12
CA GLY A 81 -10.27 9.92 -3.16
C GLY A 81 -8.85 10.44 -3.43
N TYR A 82 -7.84 10.01 -2.68
CA TYR A 82 -6.44 10.35 -2.93
C TYR A 82 -5.80 9.35 -3.90
N TRP A 83 -4.79 9.81 -4.62
CA TRP A 83 -4.02 8.98 -5.55
C TRP A 83 -2.86 8.28 -4.85
N ASN A 84 -2.54 7.10 -5.29
CA ASN A 84 -1.36 6.35 -4.85
C ASN A 84 -0.79 5.52 -6.00
N CYS A 85 0.48 5.14 -5.89
CA CYS A 85 1.04 4.06 -6.72
C CYS A 85 0.55 2.72 -6.19
N PRO A 86 0.44 1.68 -7.03
CA PRO A 86 0.03 0.34 -6.61
C PRO A 86 0.74 -0.12 -5.34
N CYS A 87 -0.03 -0.52 -4.32
CA CYS A 87 0.54 -0.90 -3.03
C CYS A 87 -0.43 -1.67 -2.15
N GLY A 88 0.10 -2.62 -1.40
CA GLY A 88 -0.64 -3.36 -0.39
C GLY A 88 0.27 -4.11 0.57
N TYR A 89 -0.29 -5.00 1.35
CA TYR A 89 0.46 -5.80 2.31
C TYR A 89 1.10 -7.02 1.66
N LEU A 90 2.28 -7.37 2.17
CA LEU A 90 2.96 -8.62 1.81
C LEU A 90 2.22 -9.81 2.42
N ASP A 91 1.79 -10.74 1.60
CA ASP A 91 1.12 -11.96 2.01
C ASP A 91 2.12 -13.03 2.52
N PHE A 92 1.59 -14.02 3.28
CA PHE A 92 2.41 -15.06 3.90
C PHE A 92 3.16 -15.98 2.91
N ASN A 93 2.67 -16.09 1.68
CA ASN A 93 3.16 -17.07 0.70
C ASN A 93 3.85 -16.42 -0.51
N GLU A 94 4.25 -15.16 -0.41
CA GLU A 94 4.88 -14.43 -1.49
C GLU A 94 6.13 -13.67 -1.02
N ASN A 95 7.03 -13.36 -1.95
CA ASN A 95 8.12 -12.41 -1.73
C ASN A 95 7.74 -11.01 -2.21
N GLY A 96 8.62 -10.02 -2.00
CA GLY A 96 8.30 -8.62 -2.29
C GLY A 96 8.04 -8.33 -3.77
N GLU A 97 8.77 -8.99 -4.70
CA GLU A 97 8.55 -8.87 -6.15
C GLU A 97 7.20 -9.47 -6.56
N GLU A 98 6.82 -10.59 -5.95
CA GLU A 98 5.52 -11.23 -6.16
C GLU A 98 4.38 -10.34 -5.67
N ALA A 99 4.53 -9.74 -4.49
CA ALA A 99 3.59 -8.77 -3.96
C ALA A 99 3.45 -7.55 -4.87
N ALA A 100 4.58 -6.96 -5.32
CA ALA A 100 4.57 -5.82 -6.23
C ALA A 100 3.87 -6.16 -7.57
N GLN A 101 4.09 -7.37 -8.11
CA GLN A 101 3.41 -7.87 -9.31
C GLN A 101 1.91 -8.04 -9.07
N ARG A 102 1.52 -8.69 -7.97
CA ARG A 102 0.12 -8.97 -7.61
C ARG A 102 -0.67 -7.68 -7.41
N GLU A 103 -0.19 -6.78 -6.54
CA GLU A 103 -0.86 -5.50 -6.26
C GLU A 103 -1.01 -4.65 -7.52
N THR A 104 0.05 -4.56 -8.35
CA THR A 104 -0.03 -3.85 -9.63
C THR A 104 -1.09 -4.43 -10.53
N PHE A 105 -1.18 -5.76 -10.63
CA PHE A 105 -2.18 -6.42 -11.46
C PHE A 105 -3.59 -6.28 -10.89
N GLU A 106 -3.78 -6.46 -9.60
CA GLU A 106 -5.09 -6.37 -8.92
C GLU A 106 -5.67 -4.98 -9.02
N GLU A 107 -4.87 -3.95 -8.71
CA GLU A 107 -5.33 -2.57 -8.69
C GLU A 107 -5.42 -1.92 -10.07
N THR A 108 -4.61 -2.35 -11.06
CA THR A 108 -4.51 -1.65 -12.35
C THR A 108 -4.72 -2.51 -13.59
N GLY A 109 -4.73 -3.84 -13.45
CA GLY A 109 -4.80 -4.80 -14.55
C GLY A 109 -3.50 -4.94 -15.34
N LEU A 110 -2.44 -4.21 -14.96
CA LEU A 110 -1.15 -4.29 -15.61
C LEU A 110 -0.33 -5.47 -15.07
N TYR A 111 -0.11 -6.48 -15.92
CA TYR A 111 0.74 -7.62 -15.56
C TYR A 111 2.19 -7.36 -16.00
N LEU A 112 3.10 -7.32 -15.05
CA LEU A 112 4.53 -7.19 -15.29
C LEU A 112 5.25 -8.49 -14.92
N LYS A 113 6.25 -8.86 -15.71
CA LYS A 113 7.13 -9.98 -15.36
C LYS A 113 8.04 -9.57 -14.21
N LYS A 114 8.36 -10.50 -13.32
CA LYS A 114 9.22 -10.25 -12.15
C LYS A 114 10.58 -9.67 -12.52
N GLU A 115 11.12 -10.08 -13.66
CA GLU A 115 12.42 -9.63 -14.16
C GLU A 115 12.44 -8.12 -14.47
N ASN A 116 11.27 -7.51 -14.65
CA ASN A 116 11.10 -6.08 -14.89
C ASN A 116 10.82 -5.28 -13.60
N ILE A 117 10.74 -5.95 -12.44
CA ILE A 117 10.48 -5.35 -11.15
C ILE A 117 11.80 -5.22 -10.39
N ASN A 118 12.24 -3.99 -10.18
CA ASN A 118 13.53 -3.69 -9.57
C ASN A 118 13.33 -3.23 -8.13
N PHE A 119 14.13 -3.76 -7.23
CA PHE A 119 14.17 -3.30 -5.85
C PHE A 119 14.74 -1.87 -5.78
N TRP A 120 14.06 -0.98 -5.05
CA TRP A 120 14.56 0.37 -4.78
C TRP A 120 15.17 0.47 -3.39
N ARG A 121 14.33 0.39 -2.37
CA ARG A 121 14.79 0.45 -0.96
C ARG A 121 13.72 -0.05 0.02
N VAL A 122 14.14 -0.20 1.28
CA VAL A 122 13.25 -0.43 2.43
C VAL A 122 13.20 0.82 3.30
N SER A 123 12.01 1.21 3.72
CA SER A 123 11.78 2.26 4.72
C SER A 123 11.33 1.63 6.04
N THR A 124 12.16 1.75 7.06
CA THR A 124 11.90 1.23 8.41
C THR A 124 11.63 2.32 9.44
N SER A 125 11.78 3.60 9.05
CA SER A 125 11.65 4.72 9.97
C SER A 125 10.22 4.84 10.51
N PRO A 126 10.02 4.81 11.84
CA PRO A 126 8.70 5.03 12.44
C PRO A 126 8.21 6.47 12.26
N LEU A 127 9.07 7.40 11.85
CA LEU A 127 8.69 8.78 11.52
C LEU A 127 7.94 8.85 10.20
N ASN A 128 8.28 7.96 9.25
CA ASN A 128 7.60 7.88 7.95
C ASN A 128 6.29 7.09 8.05
N ASN A 129 6.36 5.91 8.66
CA ASN A 129 5.19 5.09 8.95
C ASN A 129 5.45 4.26 10.20
N ARG A 130 4.62 4.44 11.21
CA ARG A 130 4.77 3.77 12.50
C ARG A 130 4.25 2.33 12.48
N GLN A 131 3.22 2.08 11.67
CA GLN A 131 2.57 0.77 11.56
C GLN A 131 3.35 -0.16 10.64
N ASN A 132 3.87 0.35 9.52
CA ASN A 132 4.43 -0.49 8.46
C ASN A 132 5.94 -0.33 8.33
N VAL A 133 6.59 -1.41 7.91
CA VAL A 133 7.84 -1.41 7.15
C VAL A 133 7.45 -1.40 5.67
N SER A 134 7.96 -0.47 4.88
CA SER A 134 7.62 -0.37 3.45
C SER A 134 8.78 -0.79 2.58
N ILE A 135 8.51 -1.67 1.61
CA ILE A 135 9.46 -2.09 0.58
C ILE A 135 9.05 -1.41 -0.72
N PHE A 136 9.97 -0.72 -1.36
CA PHE A 136 9.72 0.01 -2.58
C PHE A 136 10.38 -0.67 -3.78
N TYR A 137 9.58 -0.86 -4.82
CA TYR A 137 10.00 -1.38 -6.12
C TYR A 137 9.71 -0.37 -7.22
N TYR A 138 10.41 -0.49 -8.34
CA TYR A 138 10.11 0.28 -9.53
C TYR A 138 10.25 -0.56 -10.79
N SER A 139 9.54 -0.15 -11.85
CA SER A 139 9.69 -0.63 -13.22
C SER A 139 9.73 0.54 -14.19
N VAL A 140 10.51 0.40 -15.24
CA VAL A 140 10.55 1.33 -16.37
C VAL A 140 10.18 0.52 -17.60
N LEU A 141 9.11 0.92 -18.31
CA LEU A 141 8.57 0.20 -19.44
C LEU A 141 9.05 0.85 -20.75
N ASP A 142 9.34 0.03 -21.72
CA ASP A 142 9.76 0.47 -23.06
C ASP A 142 8.56 0.80 -23.96
N GLU A 143 7.39 0.19 -23.67
CA GLU A 143 6.13 0.44 -24.37
C GLU A 143 5.57 1.81 -23.99
N THR A 144 4.58 2.31 -24.75
CA THR A 144 3.90 3.56 -24.41
C THR A 144 2.72 3.31 -23.45
N CYS A 145 2.35 4.34 -22.68
CA CYS A 145 1.23 4.28 -21.72
C CYS A 145 -0.08 3.81 -22.40
N GLU A 146 -0.27 4.20 -23.67
CA GLU A 146 -1.47 3.92 -24.46
C GLU A 146 -1.55 2.46 -24.93
N ASP A 147 -0.44 1.73 -24.91
CA ASP A 147 -0.41 0.29 -25.23
C ASP A 147 -1.05 -0.55 -24.13
N PHE A 148 -1.26 0.01 -22.93
CA PHE A 148 -1.78 -0.69 -21.80
C PHE A 148 -3.27 -0.38 -21.55
N LYS A 149 -4.08 -1.43 -21.52
CA LYS A 149 -5.48 -1.34 -21.10
C LYS A 149 -5.59 -1.49 -19.60
N LEU A 150 -5.72 -0.37 -18.91
CA LEU A 150 -5.86 -0.35 -17.46
C LEU A 150 -7.29 -0.73 -17.02
N CYS A 151 -7.40 -1.54 -15.98
CA CYS A 151 -8.68 -1.91 -15.38
C CYS A 151 -8.42 -2.53 -13.99
N ASN A 152 -9.32 -2.30 -13.04
CA ASN A 152 -9.33 -3.03 -11.78
C ASN A 152 -9.65 -4.50 -12.03
N LYS A 153 -8.79 -5.44 -11.64
CA LYS A 153 -8.91 -6.87 -11.93
C LYS A 153 -9.21 -7.74 -10.73
N GLY A 154 -8.88 -7.33 -9.55
CA GLY A 154 -8.97 -8.22 -8.40
C GLY A 154 -8.80 -7.55 -7.06
N SER A 155 -8.66 -6.20 -7.03
CA SER A 155 -8.64 -5.49 -5.76
C SER A 155 -9.96 -5.72 -5.00
N GLU A 156 -9.90 -5.59 -3.69
CA GLU A 156 -11.09 -5.70 -2.85
C GLU A 156 -12.18 -4.74 -3.32
N LYS A 157 -13.42 -5.06 -2.96
CA LYS A 157 -14.59 -4.28 -3.39
C LYS A 157 -14.43 -2.81 -3.02
N ASP A 158 -14.58 -1.94 -4.01
CA ASP A 158 -14.52 -0.48 -3.88
C ASP A 158 -13.17 0.07 -3.38
N GLU A 159 -12.08 -0.71 -3.48
CA GLU A 159 -10.74 -0.28 -3.07
C GLU A 159 -10.12 0.73 -4.05
N VAL A 160 -10.36 0.54 -5.35
CA VAL A 160 -9.87 1.41 -6.43
C VAL A 160 -11.04 2.04 -7.15
N SER A 161 -11.10 3.38 -7.18
CA SER A 161 -12.15 4.15 -7.88
C SER A 161 -11.76 4.55 -9.29
N ASN A 162 -10.47 4.78 -9.56
CA ASN A 162 -9.95 5.22 -10.85
C ASN A 162 -8.50 4.77 -11.04
N ILE A 163 -8.04 4.69 -12.32
CA ILE A 163 -6.67 4.31 -12.66
C ILE A 163 -6.19 5.19 -13.80
N LYS A 164 -4.96 5.70 -13.70
CA LYS A 164 -4.38 6.58 -14.73
C LYS A 164 -2.87 6.44 -14.84
N TRP A 165 -2.37 6.74 -16.03
CA TRP A 165 -1.01 7.22 -16.24
C TRP A 165 -1.01 8.73 -16.03
N ILE A 166 -0.28 9.20 -15.03
CA ILE A 166 -0.19 10.63 -14.68
C ILE A 166 1.17 11.12 -15.14
N PRO A 167 1.26 12.16 -16.03
CA PRO A 167 2.53 12.77 -16.38
C PRO A 167 3.27 13.26 -15.13
N ILE A 168 4.59 13.03 -15.07
CA ILE A 168 5.40 13.43 -13.92
C ILE A 168 5.31 14.94 -13.66
N SER A 169 5.22 15.74 -14.72
CA SER A 169 5.01 17.20 -14.65
C SER A 169 3.71 17.59 -13.94
N ASN A 170 2.69 16.74 -13.99
CA ASN A 170 1.34 16.99 -13.48
C ASN A 170 1.07 16.36 -12.12
N THR A 171 2.05 15.73 -11.49
CA THR A 171 1.85 15.07 -10.18
C THR A 171 1.40 16.03 -9.09
N SER A 172 1.70 17.33 -9.23
CA SER A 172 1.23 18.39 -8.31
C SER A 172 -0.25 18.74 -8.42
N ASP A 173 -0.91 18.33 -9.51
CA ASP A 173 -2.33 18.62 -9.76
C ASP A 173 -3.27 17.62 -9.05
N TYR A 174 -2.70 16.61 -8.37
CA TYR A 174 -3.40 15.53 -7.70
C TYR A 174 -3.13 15.54 -6.21
N GLU A 175 -4.12 15.14 -5.43
CA GLU A 175 -3.94 14.85 -4.00
C GLU A 175 -3.45 13.42 -3.83
N TRP A 176 -2.33 13.25 -3.18
CA TRP A 176 -1.68 11.95 -3.02
C TRP A 176 -1.77 11.44 -1.59
N ALA A 177 -2.08 10.17 -1.46
CA ALA A 177 -1.89 9.45 -0.22
C ALA A 177 -0.40 9.27 0.07
N PHE A 178 -0.05 9.27 1.34
CA PHE A 178 1.31 9.03 1.81
C PHE A 178 2.33 10.04 1.25
N ASN A 179 3.59 9.65 1.19
CA ASN A 179 4.68 10.47 0.62
C ASN A 179 5.02 10.08 -0.84
N HIS A 180 4.08 9.49 -1.58
CA HIS A 180 4.31 8.99 -2.94
C HIS A 180 4.86 10.06 -3.90
N PRO A 181 4.41 11.32 -3.92
CA PRO A 181 4.99 12.35 -4.81
C PRO A 181 6.49 12.57 -4.61
N SER A 182 6.95 12.50 -3.37
CA SER A 182 8.38 12.63 -3.06
C SER A 182 9.17 11.43 -3.57
N LEU A 183 8.64 10.23 -3.37
CA LEU A 183 9.25 8.98 -3.83
C LEU A 183 9.27 8.88 -5.36
N ILE A 184 8.19 9.27 -6.03
CA ILE A 184 8.11 9.33 -7.50
C ILE A 184 9.25 10.19 -8.03
N ARG A 185 9.41 11.41 -7.51
CA ARG A 185 10.46 12.34 -7.94
C ARG A 185 11.87 11.81 -7.66
N GLU A 186 12.06 11.19 -6.50
CA GLU A 186 13.35 10.62 -6.11
C GLU A 186 13.76 9.49 -7.07
N ILE A 187 12.86 8.53 -7.32
CA ILE A 187 13.12 7.42 -8.24
C ILE A 187 13.32 7.93 -9.67
N TYR A 188 12.43 8.81 -10.14
CA TYR A 188 12.52 9.42 -11.46
C TYR A 188 13.89 10.07 -11.71
N ASN A 189 14.34 10.91 -10.79
CA ASN A 189 15.63 11.58 -10.91
C ASN A 189 16.80 10.60 -10.86
N SER A 190 16.72 9.56 -10.04
CA SER A 190 17.84 8.63 -9.84
C SER A 190 17.97 7.59 -10.95
N VAL A 191 16.84 7.13 -11.50
CA VAL A 191 16.80 6.00 -12.43
C VAL A 191 16.64 6.45 -13.88
N ILE A 192 15.87 7.52 -14.11
CA ILE A 192 15.47 7.91 -15.47
C ILE A 192 16.29 9.07 -16.00
N THR A 193 16.57 10.09 -15.19
CA THR A 193 17.30 11.28 -15.67
C THR A 193 18.82 11.14 -15.58
N ASN A 194 19.35 10.19 -14.81
CA ASN A 194 20.79 9.95 -14.68
C ASN A 194 21.34 8.83 -15.60
N ASN A 195 20.47 8.22 -16.41
CA ASN A 195 20.81 7.31 -17.49
C ASN A 195 20.64 8.00 -18.84
#